data_8217ba24ba3cfe34a08af6459542a61d
#
_entry.id   8217ba24ba3cfe34a08af6459542a61d
#
_cell.length_a   1.000
_cell.length_b   1.000
_cell.length_c   1.000
_cell.angle_alpha   90.00
_cell.angle_beta   90.00
_cell.angle_gamma   90.00
#
_symmetry.space_group_name_H-M   'P 1'
#
loop_
_entity.id
_entity.type
_entity.pdbx_description
1 polymer ?
#
loop_
_entity_poly.entity_id
_entity_poly.type
_entity_poly.pdbx_seq_one_letter_code
_entity_poly.pdbx_strand_id
1 'polypeptide(L)'
;FDQNIDEVYKKVFEKIFNTLQTGLSKLGETSGSQTKAVKKLLKLIKKIPMDGKQDYDVLGFIYEYLISNFAANAGKKAGEFYTPHEVSVLMSEIVAEHLKDRKQIKIYDPTSGSGSLLINIGRSAAKYISGDGKIDYYAQELKENTFNLTRMNLVMRGIKPANINVRNGDTLEDDWPFFEENKKETTYKLVRVDAVVSNPPYSQKWDPKDKEFDPRYKDFGVAPKAKADFAFLLHDLYHLEDDGIMTIVLPHGVLFRGGEEAKIRENLIEKNRID
;
A
#
# COMPACT_ATOMS: atom_id res chain seq x y z
N PHE A 1 24.95 8.04 -7.72
CA PHE A 1 23.63 7.55 -8.15
C PHE A 1 22.76 8.73 -8.54
N ASP A 2 22.56 9.71 -7.66
CA ASP A 2 21.66 10.87 -7.88
C ASP A 2 22.07 11.78 -9.04
N GLN A 3 23.34 11.76 -9.45
CA GLN A 3 23.85 12.58 -10.56
C GLN A 3 23.56 12.01 -11.96
N ASN A 4 23.18 10.73 -12.06
CA ASN A 4 23.00 10.01 -13.32
C ASN A 4 21.58 9.50 -13.53
N ILE A 5 20.61 9.92 -12.71
CA ILE A 5 19.21 9.54 -12.85
C ILE A 5 18.49 10.61 -13.68
N ASP A 6 17.70 10.17 -14.66
CA ASP A 6 16.75 11.02 -15.37
C ASP A 6 15.84 11.74 -14.36
N GLU A 7 15.60 13.04 -14.57
CA GLU A 7 14.80 13.87 -13.67
C GLU A 7 13.42 13.29 -13.37
N VAL A 8 12.81 12.62 -14.35
CA VAL A 8 11.51 11.94 -14.23
C VAL A 8 11.54 10.85 -13.13
N TYR A 9 12.68 10.21 -12.94
CA TYR A 9 12.86 9.17 -11.91
C TYR A 9 13.35 9.71 -10.56
N LYS A 10 13.85 10.94 -10.50
CA LYS A 10 14.38 11.52 -9.23
C LYS A 10 13.37 11.46 -8.11
N LYS A 11 12.12 11.85 -8.38
CA LYS A 11 11.02 11.84 -7.38
C LYS A 11 10.82 10.45 -6.75
N VAL A 12 10.95 9.40 -7.55
CA VAL A 12 10.72 8.03 -7.11
C VAL A 12 11.91 7.45 -6.36
N PHE A 13 13.13 7.88 -6.72
CA PHE A 13 14.37 7.37 -6.11
C PHE A 13 14.93 8.26 -4.98
N GLU A 14 14.35 9.43 -4.76
CA GLU A 14 14.80 10.35 -3.73
C GLU A 14 14.83 9.68 -2.35
N LYS A 15 15.98 9.75 -1.66
CA LYS A 15 16.24 9.22 -0.31
C LYS A 15 16.10 7.70 -0.13
N ILE A 16 15.82 6.93 -1.18
CA ILE A 16 15.64 5.46 -1.12
C ILE A 16 16.83 4.76 -0.44
N PHE A 17 18.06 5.23 -0.70
CA PHE A 17 19.26 4.59 -0.19
C PHE A 17 19.74 5.12 1.17
N ASN A 18 19.08 6.12 1.75
CA ASN A 18 19.45 6.65 3.08
C ASN A 18 19.44 5.55 4.16
N THR A 19 18.44 4.68 4.09
CA THR A 19 18.30 3.55 5.02
C THR A 19 19.44 2.54 4.90
N LEU A 20 19.95 2.30 3.68
CA LEU A 20 21.11 1.44 3.49
C LEU A 20 22.35 2.05 4.14
N GLN A 21 22.52 3.36 4.01
CA GLN A 21 23.67 4.06 4.61
C GLN A 21 23.62 3.99 6.14
N THR A 22 22.48 4.23 6.76
CA THR A 22 22.31 4.12 8.22
C THR A 22 22.37 2.67 8.71
N GLY A 23 22.00 1.70 7.88
CA GLY A 23 22.03 0.27 8.18
C GLY A 23 23.43 -0.35 8.14
N LEU A 24 24.44 0.31 7.54
CA LEU A 24 25.78 -0.24 7.41
C LEU A 24 26.44 -0.53 8.75
N SER A 25 26.19 0.28 9.78
CA SER A 25 26.69 0.06 11.14
C SER A 25 26.27 -1.27 11.75
N LYS A 26 25.13 -1.82 11.34
CA LYS A 26 24.62 -3.13 11.78
C LYS A 26 25.34 -4.32 11.14
N LEU A 27 26.13 -4.08 10.08
CA LEU A 27 26.84 -5.11 9.34
C LEU A 27 28.27 -5.34 9.88
N GLY A 28 28.72 -4.55 10.83
CA GLY A 28 30.02 -4.68 11.47
C GLY A 28 30.53 -3.37 12.09
N GLU A 29 31.44 -3.47 13.03
CA GLU A 29 31.97 -2.35 13.79
C GLU A 29 32.99 -1.50 13.01
N THR A 30 33.60 -2.07 11.98
CA THR A 30 34.64 -1.39 11.17
C THR A 30 34.26 -1.33 9.70
N SER A 31 34.78 -0.32 8.98
CA SER A 31 34.55 -0.21 7.53
C SER A 31 35.00 -1.46 6.76
N GLY A 32 36.06 -2.14 7.24
CA GLY A 32 36.54 -3.38 6.64
C GLY A 32 35.54 -4.54 6.81
N SER A 33 34.94 -4.72 8.01
CA SER A 33 33.94 -5.73 8.28
C SER A 33 32.64 -5.45 7.52
N GLN A 34 32.20 -4.20 7.48
CA GLN A 34 31.04 -3.74 6.71
C GLN A 34 31.21 -4.03 5.21
N THR A 35 32.35 -3.66 4.64
CA THR A 35 32.67 -3.93 3.23
C THR A 35 32.68 -5.42 2.92
N LYS A 36 33.23 -6.26 3.80
CA LYS A 36 33.23 -7.71 3.65
C LYS A 36 31.82 -8.29 3.67
N ALA A 37 30.97 -7.82 4.59
CA ALA A 37 29.57 -8.24 4.69
C ALA A 37 28.77 -7.85 3.43
N VAL A 38 28.89 -6.60 2.97
CA VAL A 38 28.23 -6.12 1.73
C VAL A 38 28.69 -6.92 0.52
N LYS A 39 30.02 -7.16 0.36
CA LYS A 39 30.54 -7.98 -0.75
C LYS A 39 29.99 -9.41 -0.72
N LYS A 40 29.84 -10.02 0.47
CA LYS A 40 29.24 -11.35 0.62
C LYS A 40 27.76 -11.33 0.21
N LEU A 41 27.01 -10.32 0.66
CA LEU A 41 25.59 -10.16 0.30
C LEU A 41 25.42 -9.99 -1.22
N LEU A 42 26.18 -9.11 -1.86
CA LEU A 42 26.14 -8.90 -3.30
C LEU A 42 26.47 -10.19 -4.09
N LYS A 43 27.42 -11.02 -3.61
CA LYS A 43 27.72 -12.31 -4.22
C LYS A 43 26.56 -13.30 -4.11
N LEU A 44 25.76 -13.24 -3.03
CA LEU A 44 24.56 -14.07 -2.88
C LEU A 44 23.44 -13.58 -3.78
N ILE A 45 23.17 -12.28 -3.81
CA ILE A 45 22.14 -11.65 -4.66
C ILE A 45 22.41 -11.96 -6.15
N LYS A 46 23.67 -11.88 -6.59
CA LYS A 46 24.04 -12.22 -7.99
C LYS A 46 23.72 -13.66 -8.41
N LYS A 47 23.47 -14.56 -7.48
CA LYS A 47 23.07 -15.95 -7.77
C LYS A 47 21.57 -16.11 -7.99
N ILE A 48 20.78 -15.10 -7.63
CA ILE A 48 19.34 -15.11 -7.81
C ILE A 48 19.05 -14.77 -9.27
N PRO A 49 18.34 -15.62 -10.02
CA PRO A 49 18.02 -15.34 -11.40
C PRO A 49 16.99 -14.21 -11.46
N MET A 50 17.41 -13.04 -11.94
CA MET A 50 16.56 -11.85 -12.11
C MET A 50 16.49 -11.44 -13.59
N ASP A 51 16.61 -12.39 -14.49
CA ASP A 51 16.66 -12.16 -15.92
C ASP A 51 15.27 -12.14 -16.61
N GLY A 52 14.20 -12.20 -15.82
CA GLY A 52 12.82 -12.13 -16.31
C GLY A 52 12.33 -13.39 -17.05
N LYS A 53 13.12 -14.48 -17.03
CA LYS A 53 12.78 -15.76 -17.70
C LYS A 53 11.92 -16.67 -16.84
N GLN A 54 11.64 -16.26 -15.59
CA GLN A 54 10.80 -17.02 -14.66
C GLN A 54 9.34 -16.63 -14.88
N ASP A 55 8.45 -17.63 -14.84
CA ASP A 55 6.99 -17.43 -14.95
C ASP A 55 6.35 -16.79 -13.71
N TYR A 56 7.15 -16.45 -12.70
CA TYR A 56 6.68 -15.88 -11.45
C TYR A 56 7.49 -14.64 -11.04
N ASP A 57 6.92 -13.86 -10.16
CA ASP A 57 7.53 -12.66 -9.58
C ASP A 57 8.62 -13.00 -8.57
N VAL A 58 9.86 -13.13 -9.01
CA VAL A 58 11.02 -13.45 -8.17
C VAL A 58 11.22 -12.43 -7.05
N LEU A 59 11.05 -11.12 -7.33
CA LEU A 59 11.25 -10.08 -6.33
C LEU A 59 10.14 -10.08 -5.29
N GLY A 60 8.89 -10.21 -5.71
CA GLY A 60 7.76 -10.37 -4.81
C GLY A 60 7.94 -11.62 -3.94
N PHE A 61 8.29 -12.77 -4.52
CA PHE A 61 8.54 -14.00 -3.77
C PHE A 61 9.65 -13.85 -2.72
N ILE A 62 10.79 -13.24 -3.09
CA ILE A 62 11.89 -12.97 -2.13
C ILE A 62 11.41 -12.08 -1.00
N TYR A 63 10.65 -11.04 -1.31
CA TYR A 63 10.10 -10.14 -0.31
C TYR A 63 9.16 -10.88 0.64
N GLU A 64 8.21 -11.63 0.12
CA GLU A 64 7.28 -12.47 0.86
C GLU A 64 8.00 -13.45 1.80
N TYR A 65 9.00 -14.14 1.27
CA TYR A 65 9.83 -15.05 2.03
C TYR A 65 10.58 -14.35 3.17
N LEU A 66 11.13 -13.17 2.92
CA LEU A 66 11.84 -12.39 3.95
C LEU A 66 10.86 -11.90 5.03
N ILE A 67 9.71 -11.35 4.65
CA ILE A 67 8.70 -10.88 5.61
C ILE A 67 8.17 -12.03 6.46
N SER A 68 7.83 -13.17 5.86
CA SER A 68 7.35 -14.34 6.60
C SER A 68 8.37 -14.83 7.63
N ASN A 69 9.66 -14.85 7.25
CA ASN A 69 10.75 -15.23 8.16
C ASN A 69 11.01 -14.19 9.25
N PHE A 70 10.91 -12.89 8.95
CA PHE A 70 11.05 -11.83 9.93
C PHE A 70 9.86 -11.81 10.90
N ALA A 71 8.64 -11.98 10.40
CA ALA A 71 7.44 -12.08 11.24
C ALA A 71 7.50 -13.29 12.19
N ALA A 72 7.96 -14.44 11.71
CA ALA A 72 8.16 -15.64 12.53
C ALA A 72 9.22 -15.43 13.63
N ASN A 73 10.28 -14.68 13.35
CA ASN A 73 11.37 -14.42 14.29
C ASN A 73 11.14 -13.23 15.22
N ALA A 74 10.30 -12.26 14.84
CA ALA A 74 10.04 -11.03 15.61
C ALA A 74 8.98 -11.21 16.72
N GLY A 75 8.33 -12.36 16.80
CA GLY A 75 7.22 -12.61 17.72
C GLY A 75 6.02 -11.69 17.41
N LYS A 76 5.00 -11.68 18.29
CA LYS A 76 3.74 -10.93 18.13
C LYS A 76 3.86 -9.40 18.03
N LYS A 77 5.06 -8.84 17.96
CA LYS A 77 5.32 -7.39 17.84
C LYS A 77 5.49 -6.89 16.41
N ALA A 78 5.59 -7.76 15.41
CA ALA A 78 5.63 -7.36 14.01
C ALA A 78 4.20 -7.16 13.53
N GLY A 79 3.66 -5.96 13.68
CA GLY A 79 2.36 -5.55 13.12
C GLY A 79 2.42 -5.34 11.59
N GLU A 80 3.35 -5.99 10.92
CA GLU A 80 3.45 -6.03 9.47
C GLU A 80 2.77 -7.31 9.01
N PHE A 81 1.49 -7.18 8.64
CA PHE A 81 0.74 -8.28 8.08
C PHE A 81 1.02 -8.37 6.60
N TYR A 82 1.56 -9.50 6.21
CA TYR A 82 1.70 -9.89 4.83
C TYR A 82 0.35 -10.41 4.33
N THR A 83 -0.07 -9.94 3.15
CA THR A 83 -1.25 -10.50 2.49
C THR A 83 -0.85 -11.79 1.77
N PRO A 84 -1.41 -12.95 2.12
CA PRO A 84 -1.14 -14.19 1.40
C PRO A 84 -1.37 -14.02 -0.09
N HIS A 85 -0.49 -14.63 -0.90
CA HIS A 85 -0.52 -14.48 -2.35
C HIS A 85 -1.90 -14.80 -2.93
N GLU A 86 -2.53 -15.88 -2.48
CA GLU A 86 -3.83 -16.34 -2.96
C GLU A 86 -4.94 -15.33 -2.65
N VAL A 87 -4.89 -14.70 -1.48
CA VAL A 87 -5.83 -13.63 -1.09
C VAL A 87 -5.63 -12.40 -1.97
N SER A 88 -4.38 -12.01 -2.20
CA SER A 88 -4.05 -10.89 -3.07
C SER A 88 -4.51 -11.12 -4.51
N VAL A 89 -4.34 -12.33 -5.03
CA VAL A 89 -4.83 -12.72 -6.36
C VAL A 89 -6.34 -12.66 -6.43
N LEU A 90 -7.05 -13.22 -5.44
CA LEU A 90 -8.51 -13.17 -5.39
C LEU A 90 -9.03 -11.74 -5.40
N MET A 91 -8.49 -10.88 -4.52
CA MET A 91 -8.85 -9.46 -4.48
C MET A 91 -8.62 -8.78 -5.84
N SER A 92 -7.49 -9.10 -6.48
CA SER A 92 -7.11 -8.51 -7.75
C SER A 92 -8.01 -8.94 -8.91
N GLU A 93 -8.44 -10.20 -8.96
CA GLU A 93 -9.36 -10.69 -9.99
C GLU A 93 -10.76 -10.08 -9.82
N ILE A 94 -11.25 -9.95 -8.58
CA ILE A 94 -12.54 -9.27 -8.29
C ILE A 94 -12.51 -7.83 -8.79
N VAL A 95 -11.46 -7.08 -8.45
CA VAL A 95 -11.30 -5.68 -8.87
C VAL A 95 -11.16 -5.57 -10.39
N ALA A 96 -10.34 -6.42 -11.01
CA ALA A 96 -10.10 -6.39 -12.45
C ALA A 96 -11.37 -6.72 -13.26
N GLU A 97 -12.17 -7.68 -12.80
CA GLU A 97 -13.45 -8.03 -13.45
C GLU A 97 -14.45 -6.88 -13.35
N HIS A 98 -14.55 -6.23 -12.19
CA HIS A 98 -15.44 -5.06 -12.02
C HIS A 98 -15.05 -3.90 -12.93
N LEU A 99 -13.76 -3.66 -13.13
CA LEU A 99 -13.24 -2.52 -13.89
C LEU A 99 -12.92 -2.85 -15.36
N LYS A 100 -13.29 -4.02 -15.87
CA LYS A 100 -12.89 -4.51 -17.20
C LYS A 100 -13.26 -3.60 -18.37
N ASP A 101 -14.35 -2.85 -18.25
CA ASP A 101 -14.85 -1.94 -19.29
C ASP A 101 -14.26 -0.53 -19.23
N ARG A 102 -13.40 -0.26 -18.23
CA ARG A 102 -12.71 1.03 -18.08
C ARG A 102 -11.54 1.13 -19.05
N LYS A 103 -11.30 2.34 -19.55
CA LYS A 103 -10.14 2.64 -20.43
C LYS A 103 -8.91 3.09 -19.65
N GLN A 104 -9.12 3.65 -18.49
CA GLN A 104 -8.11 4.12 -17.55
C GLN A 104 -8.65 3.98 -16.15
N ILE A 105 -7.80 3.61 -15.20
CA ILE A 105 -8.18 3.42 -13.80
C ILE A 105 -7.17 4.05 -12.86
N LYS A 106 -7.66 4.48 -11.70
CA LYS A 106 -6.88 4.87 -10.52
C LYS A 106 -7.09 3.81 -9.46
N ILE A 107 -6.03 3.30 -8.90
CA ILE A 107 -6.09 2.32 -7.81
C ILE A 107 -5.33 2.86 -6.60
N TYR A 108 -5.83 2.60 -5.39
CA TYR A 108 -5.27 3.11 -4.15
C TYR A 108 -5.12 2.00 -3.11
N ASP A 109 -3.97 2.02 -2.42
CA ASP A 109 -3.72 1.21 -1.22
C ASP A 109 -3.24 2.14 -0.10
N PRO A 110 -4.08 2.41 0.92
CA PRO A 110 -3.76 3.31 2.03
C PRO A 110 -2.79 2.71 3.06
N THR A 111 -2.50 1.42 2.95
CA THR A 111 -1.61 0.67 3.85
C THR A 111 -0.65 -0.22 3.06
N SER A 112 -0.01 0.38 2.07
CA SER A 112 0.55 -0.31 0.91
C SER A 112 1.64 -1.35 1.22
N GLY A 113 2.28 -1.27 2.37
CA GLY A 113 3.34 -2.21 2.72
C GLY A 113 4.44 -2.24 1.64
N SER A 114 4.54 -3.34 0.93
CA SER A 114 5.46 -3.49 -0.22
C SER A 114 4.88 -3.01 -1.56
N GLY A 115 3.61 -2.67 -1.60
CA GLY A 115 2.88 -2.40 -2.85
C GLY A 115 2.43 -3.67 -3.59
N SER A 116 2.48 -4.85 -2.97
CA SER A 116 2.16 -6.11 -3.63
C SER A 116 0.71 -6.19 -4.10
N LEU A 117 -0.26 -5.67 -3.33
CA LEU A 117 -1.66 -5.58 -3.74
C LEU A 117 -1.83 -4.76 -5.02
N LEU A 118 -1.25 -3.55 -5.05
CA LEU A 118 -1.28 -2.68 -6.23
C LEU A 118 -0.66 -3.35 -7.47
N ILE A 119 0.46 -4.04 -7.30
CA ILE A 119 1.15 -4.75 -8.38
C ILE A 119 0.28 -5.88 -8.93
N ASN A 120 -0.37 -6.66 -8.05
CA ASN A 120 -1.22 -7.77 -8.48
C ASN A 120 -2.48 -7.27 -9.19
N ILE A 121 -3.11 -6.19 -8.70
CA ILE A 121 -4.24 -5.58 -9.41
C ILE A 121 -3.81 -5.05 -10.76
N GLY A 122 -2.70 -4.34 -10.85
CA GLY A 122 -2.19 -3.85 -12.12
C GLY A 122 -1.96 -4.99 -13.12
N ARG A 123 -1.47 -6.14 -12.66
CA ARG A 123 -1.28 -7.34 -13.48
C ARG A 123 -2.63 -7.94 -13.94
N SER A 124 -3.61 -8.07 -13.04
CA SER A 124 -4.94 -8.59 -13.38
C SER A 124 -5.70 -7.64 -14.29
N ALA A 125 -5.67 -6.33 -14.02
CA ALA A 125 -6.31 -5.32 -14.85
C ALA A 125 -5.68 -5.22 -16.27
N ALA A 126 -4.39 -5.51 -16.41
CA ALA A 126 -3.74 -5.52 -17.71
C ALA A 126 -4.31 -6.55 -18.70
N LYS A 127 -5.10 -7.52 -18.24
CA LYS A 127 -5.84 -8.45 -19.10
C LYS A 127 -6.93 -7.73 -19.90
N TYR A 128 -7.48 -6.66 -19.37
CA TYR A 128 -8.61 -5.90 -19.93
C TYR A 128 -8.19 -4.51 -20.41
N ILE A 129 -7.30 -3.87 -19.69
CA ILE A 129 -6.85 -2.50 -19.94
C ILE A 129 -5.45 -2.56 -20.54
N SER A 130 -5.37 -2.39 -21.86
CA SER A 130 -4.10 -2.42 -22.58
C SER A 130 -3.52 -1.01 -22.82
N GLY A 131 -2.20 -0.92 -22.79
CA GLY A 131 -1.45 0.28 -23.09
C GLY A 131 -0.78 0.94 -21.87
N ASP A 132 0.34 1.58 -22.14
CA ASP A 132 1.13 2.27 -21.12
C ASP A 132 0.41 3.47 -20.53
N GLY A 133 0.51 3.64 -19.19
CA GLY A 133 -0.02 4.80 -18.50
C GLY A 133 -1.53 4.81 -18.34
N LYS A 134 -2.18 3.65 -18.43
CA LYS A 134 -3.63 3.50 -18.22
C LYS A 134 -4.02 3.25 -16.77
N ILE A 135 -3.06 2.98 -15.90
CA ILE A 135 -3.28 2.75 -14.48
C ILE A 135 -2.45 3.75 -13.69
N ASP A 136 -3.11 4.57 -12.88
CA ASP A 136 -2.50 5.45 -11.90
C ASP A 136 -2.52 4.77 -10.53
N TYR A 137 -1.35 4.63 -9.94
CA TYR A 137 -1.15 3.96 -8.65
C TYR A 137 -1.02 5.00 -7.55
N TYR A 138 -1.88 4.89 -6.55
CA TYR A 138 -1.81 5.66 -5.31
C TYR A 138 -1.48 4.73 -4.16
N ALA A 139 -0.55 5.12 -3.30
CA ALA A 139 -0.16 4.35 -2.14
C ALA A 139 0.16 5.26 -0.96
N GLN A 140 -0.24 4.86 0.24
CA GLN A 140 0.18 5.50 1.49
C GLN A 140 0.80 4.46 2.41
N GLU A 141 1.87 4.84 3.11
CA GLU A 141 2.57 3.96 4.04
C GLU A 141 3.18 4.77 5.18
N LEU A 142 2.94 4.32 6.40
CA LEU A 142 3.41 4.98 7.63
C LEU A 142 4.92 4.90 7.77
N LYS A 143 5.51 3.73 7.50
CA LYS A 143 6.93 3.47 7.73
C LYS A 143 7.76 3.89 6.51
N GLU A 144 8.72 4.80 6.70
CA GLU A 144 9.59 5.30 5.63
C GLU A 144 10.29 4.18 4.86
N ASN A 145 10.77 3.14 5.54
CA ASN A 145 11.44 2.03 4.87
C ASN A 145 10.51 1.26 3.93
N THR A 146 9.29 1.02 4.36
CA THR A 146 8.27 0.31 3.60
C THR A 146 7.72 1.18 2.48
N PHE A 147 7.53 2.47 2.73
CA PHE A 147 7.22 3.48 1.71
C PHE A 147 8.27 3.49 0.58
N ASN A 148 9.55 3.47 0.91
CA ASN A 148 10.63 3.39 -0.07
C ASN A 148 10.56 2.08 -0.86
N LEU A 149 10.20 0.98 -0.22
CA LEU A 149 10.06 -0.32 -0.85
C LEU A 149 8.89 -0.34 -1.84
N THR A 150 7.73 0.24 -1.49
CA THR A 150 6.59 0.40 -2.41
C THR A 150 7.04 1.11 -3.69
N ARG A 151 7.72 2.26 -3.57
CA ARG A 151 8.22 3.02 -4.73
C ARG A 151 9.15 2.20 -5.60
N MET A 152 10.12 1.52 -4.98
CA MET A 152 11.06 0.65 -5.71
C MET A 152 10.35 -0.47 -6.46
N ASN A 153 9.43 -1.16 -5.78
CA ASN A 153 8.70 -2.28 -6.37
C ASN A 153 7.88 -1.86 -7.58
N LEU A 154 7.16 -0.74 -7.50
CA LEU A 154 6.38 -0.21 -8.62
C LEU A 154 7.28 0.13 -9.83
N VAL A 155 8.40 0.84 -9.60
CA VAL A 155 9.35 1.16 -10.69
C VAL A 155 9.98 -0.09 -11.29
N MET A 156 10.37 -1.07 -10.46
CA MET A 156 10.99 -2.32 -10.95
C MET A 156 10.03 -3.18 -11.76
N ARG A 157 8.71 -2.94 -11.66
CA ARG A 157 7.67 -3.54 -12.51
C ARG A 157 7.43 -2.77 -13.80
N GLY A 158 8.24 -1.74 -14.09
CA GLY A 158 8.12 -0.95 -15.30
C GLY A 158 7.00 0.09 -15.27
N ILE A 159 6.40 0.35 -14.09
CA ILE A 159 5.40 1.40 -13.94
C ILE A 159 6.09 2.76 -14.11
N LYS A 160 5.55 3.60 -14.99
CA LYS A 160 6.11 4.92 -15.25
C LYS A 160 6.03 5.81 -14.02
N PRO A 161 7.07 6.60 -13.70
CA PRO A 161 7.06 7.50 -12.55
C PRO A 161 5.88 8.47 -12.51
N ALA A 162 5.37 8.89 -13.68
CA ALA A 162 4.21 9.76 -13.79
C ALA A 162 2.91 9.12 -13.27
N ASN A 163 2.85 7.78 -13.23
CA ASN A 163 1.70 7.02 -12.74
C ASN A 163 1.89 6.52 -11.29
N ILE A 164 2.98 6.92 -10.63
CA ILE A 164 3.30 6.49 -9.25
C ILE A 164 3.10 7.68 -8.30
N ASN A 165 2.09 7.58 -7.45
CA ASN A 165 1.77 8.55 -6.43
C ASN A 165 1.85 7.85 -5.07
N VAL A 166 2.96 8.03 -4.36
CA VAL A 166 3.18 7.37 -3.07
C VAL A 166 3.48 8.42 -2.01
N ARG A 167 2.82 8.32 -0.87
CA ARG A 167 2.97 9.22 0.28
C ARG A 167 3.44 8.47 1.51
N ASN A 168 4.39 9.04 2.23
CA ASN A 168 4.74 8.61 3.57
C ASN A 168 3.89 9.39 4.59
N GLY A 169 3.01 8.72 5.31
CA GLY A 169 2.11 9.33 6.27
C GLY A 169 1.19 8.33 6.96
N ASP A 170 0.57 8.78 8.05
CA ASP A 170 -0.44 8.00 8.77
C ASP A 170 -1.80 8.19 8.11
N THR A 171 -2.34 7.14 7.56
CA THR A 171 -3.65 7.13 6.87
C THR A 171 -4.80 7.58 7.77
N LEU A 172 -4.75 7.28 9.06
CA LEU A 172 -5.80 7.68 9.99
C LEU A 172 -5.77 9.16 10.34
N GLU A 173 -4.58 9.79 10.23
CA GLU A 173 -4.41 11.23 10.49
C GLU A 173 -4.42 12.06 9.19
N ASP A 174 -4.00 11.47 8.08
CA ASP A 174 -3.79 12.13 6.80
C ASP A 174 -4.70 11.49 5.74
N ASP A 175 -5.78 12.16 5.39
CA ASP A 175 -6.82 11.71 4.44
C ASP A 175 -6.41 11.79 2.96
N TRP A 176 -5.12 11.66 2.68
CA TRP A 176 -4.58 11.60 1.33
C TRP A 176 -5.08 10.36 0.56
N PRO A 177 -5.30 10.42 -0.77
CA PRO A 177 -4.97 11.51 -1.70
C PRO A 177 -6.05 12.60 -1.72
N PHE A 178 -5.65 13.83 -1.46
CA PHE A 178 -6.61 14.91 -1.24
C PHE A 178 -6.48 16.09 -2.20
N PHE A 179 -5.35 16.32 -2.84
CA PHE A 179 -5.16 17.44 -3.78
C PHE A 179 -3.99 17.19 -4.72
N GLU A 180 -3.98 17.92 -5.84
CA GLU A 180 -2.81 17.95 -6.71
C GLU A 180 -1.66 18.66 -6.00
N GLU A 181 -0.51 17.99 -5.85
CA GLU A 181 0.66 18.49 -5.11
C GLU A 181 1.14 19.89 -5.56
N ASN A 182 0.87 20.26 -6.79
CA ASN A 182 1.30 21.54 -7.35
C ASN A 182 0.34 22.70 -7.05
N LYS A 183 -0.77 22.48 -6.34
CA LYS A 183 -1.81 23.48 -6.07
C LYS A 183 -2.26 23.49 -4.59
N LYS A 184 -1.35 23.21 -3.68
CA LYS A 184 -1.62 23.06 -2.23
C LYS A 184 -2.40 24.22 -1.60
N GLU A 185 -2.32 25.40 -2.15
CA GLU A 185 -2.90 26.62 -1.55
C GLU A 185 -4.31 26.95 -2.07
N THR A 186 -4.78 26.33 -3.15
CA THR A 186 -6.01 26.76 -3.81
C THR A 186 -7.07 25.69 -4.08
N THR A 187 -6.76 24.42 -3.95
CA THR A 187 -7.72 23.35 -4.27
C THR A 187 -7.67 22.20 -3.29
N TYR A 188 -8.56 22.23 -2.33
CA TYR A 188 -8.91 21.11 -1.47
C TYR A 188 -9.86 20.19 -2.25
N LYS A 189 -9.35 19.49 -3.24
CA LYS A 189 -10.14 18.57 -4.05
C LYS A 189 -9.78 17.14 -3.71
N LEU A 190 -10.75 16.39 -3.17
CA LEU A 190 -10.62 14.97 -2.95
C LEU A 190 -10.29 14.25 -4.26
N VAL A 191 -9.25 13.43 -4.24
CA VAL A 191 -8.97 12.51 -5.33
C VAL A 191 -9.73 11.22 -5.05
N ARG A 192 -10.68 10.92 -5.92
CA ARG A 192 -11.38 9.64 -5.92
C ARG A 192 -10.74 8.68 -6.88
N VAL A 193 -10.83 7.41 -6.55
CA VAL A 193 -10.19 6.32 -7.29
C VAL A 193 -11.22 5.25 -7.68
N ASP A 194 -10.96 4.55 -8.77
CA ASP A 194 -11.83 3.49 -9.28
C ASP A 194 -11.78 2.22 -8.41
N ALA A 195 -10.65 1.98 -7.76
CA ALA A 195 -10.51 0.87 -6.82
C ALA A 195 -9.67 1.23 -5.60
N VAL A 196 -10.10 0.71 -4.44
CA VAL A 196 -9.28 0.70 -3.22
C VAL A 196 -9.03 -0.75 -2.81
N VAL A 197 -7.79 -1.05 -2.46
CA VAL A 197 -7.40 -2.37 -1.94
C VAL A 197 -6.54 -2.17 -0.72
N SER A 198 -6.84 -2.90 0.33
CA SER A 198 -6.06 -2.76 1.55
C SER A 198 -6.01 -4.01 2.42
N ASN A 199 -4.92 -4.16 3.13
CA ASN A 199 -4.76 -5.08 4.25
C ASN A 199 -4.19 -4.31 5.45
N PRO A 200 -5.03 -3.52 6.15
CA PRO A 200 -4.58 -2.67 7.23
C PRO A 200 -4.13 -3.47 8.45
N PRO A 201 -3.34 -2.88 9.36
CA PRO A 201 -2.95 -3.52 10.60
C PRO A 201 -4.18 -3.78 11.49
N TYR A 202 -4.39 -5.06 11.86
CA TYR A 202 -5.60 -5.49 12.59
C TYR A 202 -5.65 -4.98 14.01
N SER A 203 -6.82 -4.49 14.42
CA SER A 203 -7.10 -4.05 15.78
C SER A 203 -6.06 -3.03 16.31
N GLN A 204 -5.55 -2.18 15.44
CA GLN A 204 -4.63 -1.11 15.81
C GLN A 204 -5.35 -0.09 16.70
N LYS A 205 -4.67 0.37 17.74
CA LYS A 205 -5.12 1.52 18.53
C LYS A 205 -4.92 2.81 17.73
N TRP A 206 -5.86 3.72 17.83
CA TRP A 206 -5.81 5.02 17.18
C TRP A 206 -6.44 6.10 18.07
N ASP A 207 -6.38 7.36 17.67
CA ASP A 207 -7.04 8.44 18.39
C ASP A 207 -8.29 8.94 17.65
N PRO A 208 -9.50 8.57 18.12
CA PRO A 208 -10.77 9.00 17.53
C PRO A 208 -11.20 10.40 17.93
N LYS A 209 -10.41 11.12 18.73
CA LYS A 209 -10.75 12.45 19.24
C LYS A 209 -10.98 13.42 18.09
N ASP A 210 -12.07 14.18 18.16
CA ASP A 210 -12.47 15.19 17.18
C ASP A 210 -12.70 14.65 15.76
N LYS A 211 -12.82 13.31 15.60
CA LYS A 211 -13.04 12.64 14.30
C LYS A 211 -14.53 12.55 13.93
N GLU A 212 -15.45 12.89 14.80
CA GLU A 212 -16.90 12.90 14.51
C GLU A 212 -17.28 13.92 13.43
N PHE A 213 -16.45 14.97 13.21
CA PHE A 213 -16.63 15.95 12.13
C PHE A 213 -15.80 15.64 10.87
N ASP A 214 -14.93 14.65 10.93
CA ASP A 214 -14.12 14.24 9.79
C ASP A 214 -15.04 13.66 8.70
N PRO A 215 -14.98 14.15 7.45
CA PRO A 215 -15.88 13.73 6.38
C PRO A 215 -15.82 12.22 6.10
N ARG A 216 -14.75 11.54 6.46
CA ARG A 216 -14.62 10.08 6.33
C ARG A 216 -15.56 9.32 7.26
N TYR A 217 -15.85 9.87 8.45
CA TYR A 217 -16.55 9.16 9.53
C TYR A 217 -17.94 9.71 9.85
N LYS A 218 -18.19 10.99 9.60
CA LYS A 218 -19.40 11.71 10.04
C LYS A 218 -20.72 11.04 9.68
N ASP A 219 -20.78 10.35 8.54
CA ASP A 219 -22.02 9.75 8.03
C ASP A 219 -22.21 8.28 8.43
N PHE A 220 -21.17 7.66 9.00
CA PHE A 220 -21.16 6.24 9.37
C PHE A 220 -20.91 5.99 10.85
N GLY A 221 -20.18 6.88 11.50
CA GLY A 221 -19.76 6.77 12.90
C GLY A 221 -18.23 6.60 13.02
N VAL A 222 -17.74 6.83 14.23
CA VAL A 222 -16.31 6.77 14.56
C VAL A 222 -15.97 5.42 15.17
N ALA A 223 -14.93 4.77 14.67
CA ALA A 223 -14.45 3.49 15.19
C ALA A 223 -13.92 3.61 16.62
N PRO A 224 -14.00 2.55 17.45
CA PRO A 224 -13.54 2.58 18.84
C PRO A 224 -12.02 2.81 18.92
N LYS A 225 -11.56 3.57 19.93
CA LYS A 225 -10.13 3.86 20.17
C LYS A 225 -9.22 2.63 20.18
N ALA A 226 -9.75 1.50 20.63
CA ALA A 226 -8.98 0.25 20.77
C ALA A 226 -8.78 -0.49 19.43
N LYS A 227 -9.56 -0.15 18.38
CA LYS A 227 -9.60 -0.90 17.12
C LYS A 227 -9.96 0.01 15.95
N ALA A 228 -8.98 0.32 15.14
CA ALA A 228 -9.14 1.17 13.95
C ALA A 228 -9.68 0.41 12.72
N ASP A 229 -10.08 -0.85 12.84
CA ASP A 229 -10.48 -1.69 11.71
C ASP A 229 -11.49 -0.98 10.79
N PHE A 230 -12.57 -0.42 11.38
CA PHE A 230 -13.55 0.36 10.63
C PHE A 230 -13.08 1.78 10.25
N ALA A 231 -12.10 2.34 10.94
CA ALA A 231 -11.55 3.64 10.52
C ALA A 231 -10.81 3.52 9.19
N PHE A 232 -10.06 2.45 8.97
CA PHE A 232 -9.45 2.14 7.67
C PHE A 232 -10.52 1.87 6.61
N LEU A 233 -11.52 1.05 6.90
CA LEU A 233 -12.60 0.76 5.96
C LEU A 233 -13.33 2.04 5.50
N LEU A 234 -13.62 2.95 6.43
CA LEU A 234 -14.31 4.21 6.11
C LEU A 234 -13.40 5.19 5.36
N HIS A 235 -12.10 5.18 5.63
CA HIS A 235 -11.13 5.92 4.83
C HIS A 235 -11.10 5.40 3.38
N ASP A 236 -11.06 4.09 3.19
CA ASP A 236 -11.07 3.45 1.88
C ASP A 236 -12.33 3.84 1.10
N LEU A 237 -13.50 3.72 1.75
CA LEU A 237 -14.79 4.06 1.17
C LEU A 237 -14.90 5.55 0.79
N TYR A 238 -14.29 6.44 1.56
CA TYR A 238 -14.30 7.88 1.31
C TYR A 238 -13.59 8.27 0.02
N HIS A 239 -12.53 7.54 -0.32
CA HIS A 239 -11.76 7.77 -1.54
C HIS A 239 -12.29 7.03 -2.77
N LEU A 240 -13.32 6.21 -2.62
CA LEU A 240 -13.87 5.43 -3.71
C LEU A 240 -14.83 6.24 -4.58
N GLU A 241 -14.76 6.11 -5.91
CA GLU A 241 -15.79 6.61 -6.83
C GLU A 241 -17.13 5.90 -6.59
N ASP A 242 -18.24 6.53 -6.99
CA ASP A 242 -19.58 6.00 -6.71
C ASP A 242 -19.84 4.64 -7.38
N ASP A 243 -19.20 4.38 -8.52
CA ASP A 243 -19.22 3.11 -9.26
C ASP A 243 -17.87 2.35 -9.15
N GLY A 244 -17.08 2.70 -8.16
CA GLY A 244 -15.82 2.05 -7.84
C GLY A 244 -16.03 0.79 -7.00
N ILE A 245 -14.94 0.05 -6.80
CA ILE A 245 -14.93 -1.16 -5.97
C ILE A 245 -13.81 -1.10 -4.95
N MET A 246 -14.09 -1.58 -3.73
CA MET A 246 -13.02 -1.81 -2.77
C MET A 246 -12.99 -3.24 -2.26
N THR A 247 -11.80 -3.74 -2.02
CA THR A 247 -11.57 -5.02 -1.34
C THR A 247 -10.61 -4.80 -0.18
N ILE A 248 -11.02 -5.22 1.02
CA ILE A 248 -10.26 -5.02 2.25
C ILE A 248 -10.18 -6.32 3.05
N VAL A 249 -9.00 -6.62 3.60
CA VAL A 249 -8.81 -7.75 4.51
C VAL A 249 -8.91 -7.26 5.94
N LEU A 250 -9.87 -7.80 6.69
CA LEU A 250 -10.14 -7.41 8.07
C LEU A 250 -10.25 -8.65 8.97
N PRO A 251 -10.01 -8.51 10.30
CA PRO A 251 -10.25 -9.60 11.23
C PRO A 251 -11.75 -9.92 11.28
N HIS A 252 -12.11 -11.20 11.24
CA HIS A 252 -13.50 -11.62 11.15
C HIS A 252 -14.41 -11.07 12.28
N GLY A 253 -13.82 -10.64 13.39
CA GLY A 253 -14.53 -9.97 14.49
C GLY A 253 -15.32 -8.73 14.07
N VAL A 254 -14.93 -8.02 13.00
CA VAL A 254 -15.67 -6.86 12.47
C VAL A 254 -17.11 -7.23 12.07
N LEU A 255 -17.39 -8.50 11.79
CA LEU A 255 -18.71 -8.97 11.36
C LEU A 255 -19.73 -9.05 12.52
N PHE A 256 -19.28 -9.15 13.77
CA PHE A 256 -20.19 -9.41 14.91
C PHE A 256 -19.91 -8.60 16.18
N ARG A 257 -18.82 -7.83 16.27
CA ARG A 257 -18.58 -6.99 17.45
C ARG A 257 -19.69 -5.94 17.62
N GLY A 258 -20.04 -5.65 18.88
CA GLY A 258 -21.06 -4.67 19.26
C GLY A 258 -20.55 -3.23 19.35
N GLY A 259 -21.31 -2.33 19.99
CA GLY A 259 -20.93 -0.95 20.25
C GLY A 259 -20.83 -0.11 18.99
N GLU A 260 -19.78 0.72 18.91
CA GLU A 260 -19.54 1.62 17.78
C GLU A 260 -19.40 0.85 16.46
N GLU A 261 -18.75 -0.31 16.48
CA GLU A 261 -18.58 -1.15 15.28
C GLU A 261 -19.93 -1.67 14.74
N ALA A 262 -20.89 -1.99 15.62
CA ALA A 262 -22.23 -2.41 15.21
C ALA A 262 -22.97 -1.28 14.49
N LYS A 263 -22.91 -0.05 15.04
CA LYS A 263 -23.54 1.14 14.42
C LYS A 263 -22.95 1.44 13.03
N ILE A 264 -21.63 1.32 12.89
CA ILE A 264 -20.98 1.54 11.59
C ILE A 264 -21.45 0.50 10.58
N ARG A 265 -21.55 -0.79 10.97
CA ARG A 265 -22.10 -1.84 10.07
C ARG A 265 -23.53 -1.57 9.67
N GLU A 266 -24.38 -1.18 10.62
CA GLU A 266 -25.78 -0.82 10.36
C GLU A 266 -25.85 0.31 9.31
N ASN A 267 -25.12 1.39 9.52
CA ASN A 267 -25.04 2.51 8.59
C ASN A 267 -24.51 2.11 7.20
N LEU A 268 -23.52 1.21 7.14
CA LEU A 268 -22.98 0.70 5.87
C LEU A 268 -24.05 -0.10 5.10
N ILE A 269 -24.81 -0.95 5.80
CA ILE A 269 -25.90 -1.76 5.21
C ILE A 269 -27.05 -0.87 4.76
N GLU A 270 -27.52 0.04 5.63
CA GLU A 270 -28.63 0.97 5.32
C GLU A 270 -28.34 1.85 4.12
N LYS A 271 -27.06 2.26 3.95
CA LYS A 271 -26.61 3.07 2.82
C LYS A 271 -26.20 2.24 1.60
N ASN A 272 -26.40 0.93 1.65
CA ASN A 272 -26.08 -0.01 0.58
C ASN A 272 -24.62 0.11 0.10
N ARG A 273 -23.67 0.01 1.07
CA ARG A 273 -22.22 0.11 0.81
C ARG A 273 -21.48 -1.22 0.96
N ILE A 274 -22.20 -2.31 1.11
CA ILE A 274 -21.67 -3.69 1.19
C ILE A 274 -22.37 -4.53 0.12
N ASP A 275 -21.55 -5.18 -0.71
CA ASP A 275 -22.00 -6.15 -1.72
C ASP A 275 -21.98 -7.59 -1.19
#